data_22577add5882bd341eb6dad770ad677e
#
_entry.id   22577add5882bd341eb6dad770ad677e
#
_cell.length_a   1.000
_cell.length_b   1.000
_cell.length_c   1.000
_cell.angle_alpha   90.00
_cell.angle_beta   90.00
_cell.angle_gamma   90.00
#
_symmetry.space_group_name_H-M   'P 1'
#
loop_
_entity.id
_entity.type
_entity.pdbx_description
1 polymer ?
#
loop_
_entity_poly.entity_id
_entity_poly.type
_entity_poly.pdbx_seq_one_letter_code
_entity_poly.pdbx_strand_id
1 'polypeptide(L)'
;MKKRIFLLCCVVGIMMPTAVYGQDVPVTTAAVEQSNMYEGTVIQLQDLDTGRCYYLTQPAAVEDFLTEWKNAWLTGKSAELPYGYDRYRFYVLSDEQADNQDVQYVVYPNQNILSQTTYTKDNISDKTVDIQSEYMEISAERMQNLVTKMETIEKTYYPYELLYIQGVGAASVDYADINKLGMSLNGYLHVFQNAFIDTNGTLQVSLDDWNTILATQYGNTKNLTCQNGIIKNNYFSTNISCENINGKVYIPLREAVNHFGHFSMEWDKQMRKAVIDDKGFSVE
;
A
#
# COMPACT_ATOMS: atom_id res chain seq x y z
N MET A 1 34.87 -18.36 -10.36
CA MET A 1 33.44 -18.08 -10.54
C MET A 1 32.67 -18.82 -9.46
N LYS A 2 32.22 -18.13 -8.40
CA LYS A 2 31.50 -18.76 -7.30
C LYS A 2 30.05 -18.31 -7.42
N LYS A 3 29.16 -19.20 -7.83
CA LYS A 3 27.71 -19.02 -7.80
C LYS A 3 27.30 -18.92 -6.33
N ARG A 4 26.83 -17.76 -5.90
CA ARG A 4 26.14 -17.60 -4.63
C ARG A 4 24.64 -17.78 -4.91
N ILE A 5 24.15 -18.96 -4.62
CA ILE A 5 22.73 -19.25 -4.53
C ILE A 5 22.30 -18.71 -3.17
N PHE A 6 21.49 -17.66 -3.11
CA PHE A 6 20.80 -17.26 -1.90
C PHE A 6 19.62 -18.22 -1.70
N LEU A 7 19.90 -19.29 -0.97
CA LEU A 7 18.88 -20.22 -0.51
C LEU A 7 18.31 -19.65 0.79
N LEU A 8 17.09 -19.14 0.75
CA LEU A 8 16.34 -18.85 1.97
C LEU A 8 15.93 -20.19 2.58
N CYS A 9 16.78 -20.73 3.46
CA CYS A 9 16.53 -21.98 4.17
C CYS A 9 15.50 -21.74 5.28
N CYS A 10 14.22 -22.01 5.00
CA CYS A 10 13.30 -22.40 6.08
C CYS A 10 13.59 -23.85 6.42
N VAL A 11 14.33 -24.09 7.50
CA VAL A 11 14.51 -25.43 8.06
C VAL A 11 13.22 -25.84 8.74
N VAL A 12 12.42 -26.65 8.05
CA VAL A 12 11.31 -27.38 8.70
C VAL A 12 11.91 -28.64 9.28
N GLY A 13 12.24 -28.60 10.56
CA GLY A 13 12.60 -29.78 11.33
C GLY A 13 11.35 -30.61 11.63
N ILE A 14 11.15 -31.69 10.88
CA ILE A 14 10.19 -32.73 11.25
C ILE A 14 10.84 -33.58 12.33
N MET A 15 10.48 -33.34 13.60
CA MET A 15 10.73 -34.33 14.67
C MET A 15 9.46 -35.14 14.91
N MET A 16 9.56 -36.46 14.66
CA MET A 16 8.51 -37.40 15.08
C MET A 16 8.51 -37.51 16.62
N PRO A 17 7.33 -37.50 17.26
CA PRO A 17 7.25 -37.67 18.70
C PRO A 17 7.34 -39.15 19.07
N THR A 18 8.35 -39.49 19.86
CA THR A 18 8.29 -40.70 20.71
C THR A 18 7.41 -40.40 21.91
N ALA A 19 6.41 -41.23 22.11
CA ALA A 19 5.46 -41.10 23.23
C ALA A 19 6.19 -41.29 24.56
N VAL A 20 6.12 -40.27 25.43
CA VAL A 20 6.36 -40.37 26.87
C VAL A 20 5.18 -39.75 27.61
N TYR A 21 4.60 -40.54 28.51
CA TYR A 21 3.47 -40.20 29.37
C TYR A 21 3.80 -39.08 30.37
N GLY A 22 2.93 -38.08 30.43
CA GLY A 22 2.62 -37.29 31.63
C GLY A 22 3.58 -36.18 31.98
N GLN A 23 3.23 -34.96 31.53
CA GLN A 23 3.34 -33.73 32.30
C GLN A 23 2.69 -32.59 31.50
N ASP A 24 2.00 -31.70 32.21
CA ASP A 24 1.30 -30.54 31.68
C ASP A 24 2.21 -29.74 30.74
N VAL A 25 1.88 -29.71 29.45
CA VAL A 25 2.56 -28.87 28.45
C VAL A 25 1.85 -27.53 28.45
N PRO A 26 2.53 -26.43 28.71
CA PRO A 26 1.94 -25.10 28.44
C PRO A 26 1.77 -24.95 26.93
N VAL A 27 0.54 -25.01 26.47
CA VAL A 27 0.16 -24.59 25.13
C VAL A 27 0.35 -23.09 25.09
N THR A 28 1.29 -22.62 24.31
CA THR A 28 1.37 -21.27 23.74
C THR A 28 2.81 -20.78 23.62
N THR A 29 3.43 -20.97 22.48
CA THR A 29 4.48 -20.05 22.02
C THR A 29 4.66 -20.07 20.49
N ALA A 30 4.27 -21.14 19.80
CA ALA A 30 4.51 -21.24 18.35
C ALA A 30 3.54 -20.40 17.49
N ALA A 31 2.35 -20.09 17.99
CA ALA A 31 1.36 -19.30 17.25
C ALA A 31 1.60 -17.77 17.37
N VAL A 32 2.37 -17.34 18.37
CA VAL A 32 2.67 -15.91 18.59
C VAL A 32 3.88 -15.45 17.76
N GLU A 33 4.85 -16.34 17.54
CA GLU A 33 6.04 -15.98 16.74
C GLU A 33 5.75 -15.91 15.23
N GLN A 34 4.78 -16.66 14.71
CA GLN A 34 4.40 -16.56 13.29
C GLN A 34 3.62 -15.29 12.95
N SER A 35 2.94 -14.67 13.90
CA SER A 35 2.17 -13.44 13.63
C SER A 35 3.03 -12.20 13.40
N ASN A 36 4.31 -12.23 13.76
CA ASN A 36 5.21 -11.08 13.65
C ASN A 36 6.05 -11.07 12.36
N MET A 37 6.09 -12.16 11.60
CA MET A 37 6.97 -12.29 10.43
C MET A 37 6.64 -11.28 9.31
N TYR A 38 5.39 -10.83 9.23
CA TYR A 38 4.93 -9.86 8.23
C TYR A 38 4.47 -8.54 8.84
N GLU A 39 4.79 -8.32 10.12
CA GLU A 39 4.54 -7.01 10.73
C GLU A 39 5.34 -5.94 10.00
N GLY A 40 4.68 -4.86 9.58
CA GLY A 40 5.29 -3.81 8.78
C GLY A 40 5.43 -4.13 7.30
N THR A 41 5.15 -5.34 6.83
CA THR A 41 5.15 -5.66 5.40
C THR A 41 3.82 -5.23 4.76
N VAL A 42 3.91 -4.61 3.59
CA VAL A 42 2.75 -4.19 2.79
C VAL A 42 2.87 -4.76 1.38
N ILE A 43 1.76 -5.24 0.82
CA ILE A 43 1.69 -5.57 -0.59
C ILE A 43 0.95 -4.44 -1.30
N GLN A 44 1.59 -3.84 -2.30
CA GLN A 44 0.96 -2.95 -3.26
C GLN A 44 0.56 -3.77 -4.49
N LEU A 45 -0.73 -4.04 -4.67
CA LEU A 45 -1.28 -4.71 -5.84
C LEU A 45 -1.79 -3.66 -6.83
N GLN A 46 -1.38 -3.75 -8.08
CA GLN A 46 -1.79 -2.89 -9.19
C GLN A 46 -2.64 -3.70 -10.18
N ASP A 47 -3.85 -3.24 -10.47
CA ASP A 47 -4.66 -3.69 -11.60
C ASP A 47 -4.44 -2.73 -12.77
N LEU A 48 -3.81 -3.21 -13.81
CA LEU A 48 -3.44 -2.40 -14.97
C LEU A 48 -4.63 -2.18 -15.93
N ASP A 49 -5.68 -3.00 -15.83
CA ASP A 49 -6.91 -2.83 -16.62
C ASP A 49 -7.69 -1.61 -16.14
N THR A 50 -7.73 -1.38 -14.84
CA THR A 50 -8.48 -0.28 -14.23
C THR A 50 -7.63 0.93 -13.86
N GLY A 51 -6.30 0.80 -13.86
CA GLY A 51 -5.38 1.84 -13.40
C GLY A 51 -5.43 2.07 -11.89
N ARG A 52 -5.86 1.08 -11.12
CA ARG A 52 -6.03 1.17 -9.66
C ARG A 52 -4.99 0.36 -8.92
N CYS A 53 -4.69 0.77 -7.70
CA CYS A 53 -3.87 -0.01 -6.79
C CYS A 53 -4.54 -0.20 -5.44
N TYR A 54 -4.14 -1.28 -4.77
CA TYR A 54 -4.69 -1.72 -3.49
C TYR A 54 -3.52 -2.05 -2.56
N TYR A 55 -3.70 -1.79 -1.27
CA TYR A 55 -2.65 -2.01 -0.28
C TYR A 55 -3.10 -3.00 0.78
N LEU A 56 -2.42 -4.15 0.86
CA LEU A 56 -2.62 -5.12 1.93
C LEU A 56 -1.65 -4.78 3.06
N THR A 57 -2.18 -4.36 4.18
CA THR A 57 -1.39 -3.94 5.35
C THR A 57 -1.60 -4.86 6.56
N GLN A 58 -2.58 -5.78 6.48
CA GLN A 58 -2.83 -6.75 7.55
C GLN A 58 -1.89 -7.94 7.42
N PRO A 59 -1.09 -8.29 8.44
CA PRO A 59 -0.11 -9.37 8.37
C PRO A 59 -0.68 -10.70 7.87
N ALA A 60 -1.87 -11.08 8.36
CA ALA A 60 -2.54 -12.31 7.92
C ALA A 60 -2.93 -12.32 6.43
N ALA A 61 -3.36 -11.17 5.90
CA ALA A 61 -3.69 -11.06 4.47
C ALA A 61 -2.43 -11.07 3.60
N VAL A 62 -1.36 -10.43 4.07
CA VAL A 62 -0.03 -10.46 3.43
C VAL A 62 0.52 -11.88 3.38
N GLU A 63 0.51 -12.60 4.52
CA GLU A 63 0.96 -13.98 4.61
C GLU A 63 0.18 -14.90 3.68
N ASP A 64 -1.15 -14.80 3.70
CA ASP A 64 -2.04 -15.61 2.85
C ASP A 64 -1.78 -15.37 1.36
N PHE A 65 -1.58 -14.12 0.95
CA PHE A 65 -1.27 -13.77 -0.44
C PHE A 65 0.11 -14.28 -0.86
N LEU A 66 1.16 -14.01 -0.06
CA LEU A 66 2.53 -14.42 -0.37
C LEU A 66 2.70 -15.94 -0.34
N THR A 67 1.97 -16.64 0.51
CA THR A 67 1.98 -18.10 0.55
C THR A 67 1.42 -18.69 -0.76
N GLU A 68 0.31 -18.17 -1.26
CA GLU A 68 -0.27 -18.60 -2.53
C GLU A 68 0.67 -18.31 -3.71
N TRP A 69 1.24 -17.10 -3.76
CA TRP A 69 2.24 -16.74 -4.76
C TRP A 69 3.43 -17.68 -4.75
N LYS A 70 4.03 -17.90 -3.59
CA LYS A 70 5.20 -18.77 -3.40
C LYS A 70 4.92 -20.21 -3.83
N ASN A 71 3.75 -20.73 -3.47
CA ASN A 71 3.34 -22.08 -3.86
C ASN A 71 3.15 -22.20 -5.37
N ALA A 72 2.57 -21.19 -6.01
CA ALA A 72 2.43 -21.15 -7.46
C ALA A 72 3.80 -21.08 -8.14
N TRP A 73 4.69 -20.22 -7.68
CA TRP A 73 6.05 -20.04 -8.20
C TRP A 73 6.89 -21.30 -8.11
N LEU A 74 6.95 -21.94 -6.94
CA LEU A 74 7.79 -23.13 -6.69
C LEU A 74 7.35 -24.36 -7.47
N THR A 75 6.11 -24.43 -7.91
CA THR A 75 5.57 -25.54 -8.70
C THR A 75 5.52 -25.26 -10.19
N GLY A 76 5.92 -24.04 -10.58
CA GLY A 76 6.03 -23.63 -11.98
C GLY A 76 7.23 -24.30 -12.70
N LYS A 77 7.21 -24.18 -14.01
CA LYS A 77 8.33 -24.54 -14.88
C LYS A 77 8.92 -23.28 -15.45
N SER A 78 10.25 -23.24 -15.60
CA SER A 78 10.90 -22.12 -16.26
C SER A 78 10.29 -21.87 -17.64
N ALA A 79 9.97 -20.63 -17.94
CA ALA A 79 9.34 -20.19 -19.18
C ALA A 79 10.18 -19.11 -19.86
N GLU A 80 9.84 -18.84 -21.13
CA GLU A 80 10.37 -17.68 -21.85
C GLU A 80 9.57 -16.42 -21.57
N LEU A 81 10.10 -15.28 -21.99
CA LEU A 81 9.42 -13.98 -21.90
C LEU A 81 8.02 -14.07 -22.51
N PRO A 82 6.96 -13.76 -21.75
CA PRO A 82 5.61 -13.82 -22.25
C PRO A 82 5.34 -12.75 -23.34
N TYR A 83 4.51 -13.13 -24.29
CA TYR A 83 4.02 -12.20 -25.30
C TYR A 83 2.69 -11.60 -24.83
N GLY A 84 2.60 -10.26 -24.78
CA GLY A 84 1.34 -9.60 -24.57
C GLY A 84 1.17 -8.98 -23.20
N TYR A 85 -0.06 -8.97 -22.73
CA TYR A 85 -0.53 -8.05 -21.75
C TYR A 85 -0.50 -8.66 -20.35
N ASP A 86 0.19 -7.98 -19.42
CA ASP A 86 0.13 -8.24 -18.00
C ASP A 86 -1.11 -7.54 -17.41
N ARG A 87 -1.86 -8.26 -16.57
CA ARG A 87 -3.02 -7.67 -15.90
C ARG A 87 -2.68 -7.15 -14.52
N TYR A 88 -1.93 -7.92 -13.76
CA TYR A 88 -1.60 -7.55 -12.38
C TYR A 88 -0.10 -7.41 -12.17
N ARG A 89 0.26 -6.39 -11.39
CA ARG A 89 1.59 -6.24 -10.83
C ARG A 89 1.49 -6.08 -9.33
N PHE A 90 2.49 -6.56 -8.59
CA PHE A 90 2.56 -6.22 -7.19
C PHE A 90 4.01 -6.04 -6.72
N TYR A 91 4.13 -5.34 -5.63
CA TYR A 91 5.38 -5.08 -4.93
C TYR A 91 5.20 -5.48 -3.48
N VAL A 92 6.26 -6.05 -2.90
CA VAL A 92 6.33 -6.32 -1.47
C VAL A 92 7.19 -5.21 -0.86
N LEU A 93 6.59 -4.42 -0.01
CA LEU A 93 7.22 -3.27 0.64
C LEU A 93 7.47 -3.65 2.09
N SER A 94 8.74 -3.66 2.54
CA SER A 94 9.12 -3.97 3.91
C SER A 94 10.41 -3.27 4.30
N ASP A 95 10.62 -3.04 5.60
CA ASP A 95 11.85 -2.45 6.14
C ASP A 95 13.09 -3.34 5.95
N GLU A 96 12.87 -4.64 5.69
CA GLU A 96 13.95 -5.61 5.49
C GLU A 96 14.42 -5.70 4.02
N GLN A 97 13.76 -4.99 3.11
CA GLN A 97 14.17 -4.99 1.71
C GLN A 97 15.53 -4.34 1.56
N ALA A 98 16.43 -4.96 0.79
CA ALA A 98 17.75 -4.40 0.54
C ALA A 98 17.61 -3.02 -0.12
N ASP A 99 18.25 -1.99 0.45
CA ASP A 99 18.12 -0.58 0.04
C ASP A 99 18.39 -0.31 -1.45
N ASN A 100 19.03 -1.25 -2.13
CA ASN A 100 19.43 -1.12 -3.54
C ASN A 100 18.69 -2.06 -4.50
N GLN A 101 17.63 -2.72 -4.06
CA GLN A 101 16.89 -3.66 -4.92
C GLN A 101 15.39 -3.45 -4.83
N ASP A 102 14.76 -3.25 -5.99
CA ASP A 102 13.32 -3.29 -6.15
C ASP A 102 12.92 -4.59 -6.85
N VAL A 103 11.91 -5.27 -6.33
CA VAL A 103 11.39 -6.49 -6.94
C VAL A 103 9.96 -6.28 -7.39
N GLN A 104 9.74 -6.44 -8.68
CA GLN A 104 8.41 -6.39 -9.30
C GLN A 104 7.95 -7.81 -9.61
N TYR A 105 6.73 -8.13 -9.21
CA TYR A 105 6.04 -9.36 -9.52
C TYR A 105 4.93 -9.09 -10.52
N VAL A 106 4.82 -9.91 -11.58
CA VAL A 106 3.85 -9.70 -12.66
C VAL A 106 3.09 -10.98 -12.97
N VAL A 107 1.81 -10.85 -13.27
CA VAL A 107 0.91 -11.94 -13.62
C VAL A 107 0.41 -11.76 -15.04
N TYR A 108 0.58 -12.79 -15.86
CA TYR A 108 0.10 -12.90 -17.25
C TYR A 108 -0.98 -13.99 -17.34
N PRO A 109 -2.25 -13.69 -17.00
CA PRO A 109 -3.29 -14.71 -16.86
C PRO A 109 -3.54 -15.50 -18.13
N ASN A 110 -3.49 -14.84 -19.28
CA ASN A 110 -3.78 -15.46 -20.58
C ASN A 110 -2.73 -16.48 -21.03
N GLN A 111 -1.55 -16.51 -20.39
CA GLN A 111 -0.44 -17.42 -20.72
C GLN A 111 -0.09 -18.34 -19.57
N ASN A 112 -0.76 -18.21 -18.42
CA ASN A 112 -0.43 -18.90 -17.18
C ASN A 112 1.05 -18.68 -16.74
N ILE A 113 1.57 -17.47 -16.99
CA ILE A 113 2.97 -17.13 -16.64
C ILE A 113 2.99 -16.12 -15.49
N LEU A 114 3.90 -16.37 -14.58
CA LEU A 114 4.32 -15.44 -13.52
C LEU A 114 5.71 -14.92 -13.85
N SER A 115 5.97 -13.67 -13.52
CA SER A 115 7.33 -13.14 -13.60
C SER A 115 7.75 -12.46 -12.31
N GLN A 116 9.06 -12.54 -12.06
CA GLN A 116 9.73 -11.77 -11.02
C GLN A 116 10.88 -11.02 -11.67
N THR A 117 10.88 -9.69 -11.54
CA THR A 117 11.95 -8.83 -12.08
C THR A 117 12.60 -8.09 -10.93
N THR A 118 13.90 -8.25 -10.77
CA THR A 118 14.71 -7.54 -9.79
C THR A 118 15.46 -6.41 -10.49
N TYR A 119 15.26 -5.20 -10.00
CA TYR A 119 15.97 -4.00 -10.41
C TYR A 119 17.01 -3.68 -9.36
N THR A 120 18.29 -3.73 -9.73
CA THR A 120 19.37 -3.34 -8.83
C THR A 120 19.74 -1.89 -9.10
N LYS A 121 19.77 -1.07 -8.07
CA LYS A 121 20.11 0.34 -8.13
C LYS A 121 21.56 0.59 -7.69
N ASP A 122 22.17 1.60 -8.25
CA ASP A 122 23.44 2.12 -7.76
C ASP A 122 23.23 2.90 -6.47
N ASN A 123 23.99 2.58 -5.43
CA ASN A 123 23.82 3.15 -4.08
C ASN A 123 24.08 4.68 -4.01
N ILE A 124 24.69 5.28 -5.03
CA ILE A 124 25.06 6.69 -5.03
C ILE A 124 24.12 7.51 -5.91
N SER A 125 23.74 6.97 -7.08
CA SER A 125 22.99 7.70 -8.11
C SER A 125 21.51 7.32 -8.19
N ASP A 126 21.06 6.33 -7.42
CA ASP A 126 19.71 5.75 -7.47
C ASP A 126 19.26 5.29 -8.88
N LYS A 127 20.22 5.11 -9.78
CA LYS A 127 19.95 4.62 -11.14
C LYS A 127 19.98 3.11 -11.18
N THR A 128 19.04 2.53 -11.90
CA THR A 128 19.05 1.08 -12.18
C THR A 128 20.29 0.73 -13.00
N VAL A 129 21.10 -0.20 -12.47
CA VAL A 129 22.36 -0.67 -13.09
C VAL A 129 22.28 -2.11 -13.56
N ASP A 130 21.32 -2.89 -13.06
CA ASP A 130 21.09 -4.26 -13.50
C ASP A 130 19.60 -4.62 -13.42
N ILE A 131 19.14 -5.44 -14.37
CA ILE A 131 17.75 -5.93 -14.42
C ILE A 131 17.82 -7.44 -14.67
N GLN A 132 17.25 -8.20 -13.76
CA GLN A 132 17.17 -9.66 -13.88
C GLN A 132 15.71 -10.09 -13.82
N SER A 133 15.26 -10.85 -14.82
CA SER A 133 13.89 -11.35 -14.90
C SER A 133 13.86 -12.87 -14.97
N GLU A 134 12.95 -13.45 -14.22
CA GLU A 134 12.65 -14.89 -14.24
C GLU A 134 11.16 -15.07 -14.56
N TYR A 135 10.85 -16.13 -15.30
CA TYR A 135 9.49 -16.45 -15.75
C TYR A 135 9.16 -17.88 -15.40
N MET A 136 7.94 -18.12 -14.88
CA MET A 136 7.44 -19.44 -14.50
C MET A 136 6.08 -19.70 -15.12
N GLU A 137 5.95 -20.75 -15.93
CA GLU A 137 4.66 -21.26 -16.37
C GLU A 137 4.05 -22.14 -15.27
N ILE A 138 2.83 -21.84 -14.88
CA ILE A 138 2.07 -22.54 -13.84
C ILE A 138 0.83 -23.19 -14.44
N SER A 139 0.16 -24.08 -13.69
CA SER A 139 -1.09 -24.68 -14.17
C SER A 139 -2.21 -23.63 -14.25
N ALA A 140 -3.14 -23.81 -15.18
CA ALA A 140 -4.32 -22.95 -15.33
C ALA A 140 -5.14 -22.85 -14.05
N GLU A 141 -5.26 -23.94 -13.29
CA GLU A 141 -5.94 -23.96 -11.99
C GLU A 141 -5.28 -23.02 -10.98
N ARG A 142 -3.95 -23.04 -10.86
CA ARG A 142 -3.20 -22.14 -9.96
C ARG A 142 -3.29 -20.69 -10.40
N MET A 143 -3.22 -20.44 -11.70
CA MET A 143 -3.40 -19.11 -12.24
C MET A 143 -4.80 -18.58 -11.90
N GLN A 144 -5.84 -19.39 -12.07
CA GLN A 144 -7.21 -19.00 -11.71
C GLN A 144 -7.35 -18.70 -10.22
N ASN A 145 -6.71 -19.49 -9.35
CA ASN A 145 -6.73 -19.25 -7.91
C ASN A 145 -6.07 -17.91 -7.54
N LEU A 146 -4.91 -17.60 -8.12
CA LEU A 146 -4.23 -16.32 -7.92
C LEU A 146 -5.07 -15.14 -8.41
N VAL A 147 -5.63 -15.23 -9.62
CA VAL A 147 -6.50 -14.17 -10.18
C VAL A 147 -7.73 -13.96 -9.29
N THR A 148 -8.39 -15.04 -8.86
CA THR A 148 -9.53 -14.95 -7.95
C THR A 148 -9.16 -14.27 -6.62
N LYS A 149 -7.98 -14.55 -6.10
CA LYS A 149 -7.47 -13.90 -4.88
C LYS A 149 -7.27 -12.40 -5.11
N MET A 150 -6.68 -11.98 -6.23
CA MET A 150 -6.48 -10.58 -6.59
C MET A 150 -7.83 -9.86 -6.78
N GLU A 151 -8.78 -10.46 -7.48
CA GLU A 151 -10.14 -9.92 -7.62
C GLU A 151 -10.91 -9.83 -6.28
N THR A 152 -10.58 -10.68 -5.31
CA THR A 152 -11.12 -10.58 -3.95
C THR A 152 -10.54 -9.40 -3.22
N ILE A 153 -9.24 -9.12 -3.40
CA ILE A 153 -8.58 -7.94 -2.85
C ILE A 153 -9.24 -6.68 -3.40
N GLU A 154 -9.47 -6.59 -4.70
CA GLU A 154 -10.16 -5.46 -5.35
C GLU A 154 -11.55 -5.17 -4.78
N LYS A 155 -12.27 -6.20 -4.32
CA LYS A 155 -13.60 -6.07 -3.72
C LYS A 155 -13.56 -5.71 -2.23
N THR A 156 -12.44 -5.93 -1.58
CA THR A 156 -12.32 -5.85 -0.11
C THR A 156 -11.64 -4.56 0.33
N TYR A 157 -10.72 -4.04 -0.46
CA TYR A 157 -9.87 -2.90 -0.12
C TYR A 157 -10.26 -1.65 -0.92
N TYR A 158 -9.97 -0.47 -0.36
CA TYR A 158 -10.16 0.78 -1.07
C TYR A 158 -9.22 0.85 -2.27
N PRO A 159 -9.73 1.24 -3.45
CA PRO A 159 -8.91 1.51 -4.62
C PRO A 159 -8.25 2.90 -4.53
N TYR A 160 -6.97 2.95 -4.88
CA TYR A 160 -6.22 4.18 -5.06
C TYR A 160 -5.80 4.30 -6.52
N GLU A 161 -5.74 5.53 -7.05
CA GLU A 161 -5.26 5.75 -8.41
C GLU A 161 -3.76 5.52 -8.48
N LEU A 162 -3.31 4.89 -9.57
CA LEU A 162 -1.89 4.77 -9.86
C LEU A 162 -1.36 6.15 -10.27
N LEU A 163 -0.42 6.69 -9.48
CA LEU A 163 0.33 7.87 -9.87
C LEU A 163 1.30 7.49 -11.00
N TYR A 164 0.94 7.87 -12.22
CA TYR A 164 1.84 7.75 -13.36
C TYR A 164 2.81 8.92 -13.36
N ILE A 165 4.07 8.69 -13.00
CA ILE A 165 5.13 9.66 -13.22
C ILE A 165 5.71 9.37 -14.61
N GLN A 166 5.59 10.34 -15.50
CA GLN A 166 6.07 10.23 -16.88
C GLN A 166 7.58 9.92 -16.89
N GLY A 167 7.95 8.76 -17.43
CA GLY A 167 9.35 8.30 -17.54
C GLY A 167 9.86 7.40 -16.42
N VAL A 168 9.12 7.20 -15.33
CA VAL A 168 9.54 6.37 -14.18
C VAL A 168 8.61 5.17 -13.97
N GLY A 169 7.46 5.13 -14.63
CA GLY A 169 6.42 4.14 -14.35
C GLY A 169 5.48 4.57 -13.23
N ALA A 170 4.70 3.65 -12.69
CA ALA A 170 3.82 3.92 -11.57
C ALA A 170 4.67 4.25 -10.33
N ALA A 171 4.58 5.48 -9.83
CA ALA A 171 5.20 5.81 -8.56
C ALA A 171 4.47 5.06 -7.44
N SER A 172 5.17 4.18 -6.78
CA SER A 172 4.74 3.68 -5.49
C SER A 172 4.76 4.83 -4.47
N VAL A 173 3.76 4.88 -3.61
CA VAL A 173 3.89 5.63 -2.36
C VAL A 173 5.11 5.05 -1.62
N ASP A 174 6.00 5.89 -1.13
CA ASP A 174 7.13 5.43 -0.32
C ASP A 174 6.58 4.59 0.85
N TYR A 175 7.16 3.41 1.05
CA TYR A 175 6.80 2.52 2.15
C TYR A 175 6.73 3.25 3.50
N ALA A 176 7.70 4.12 3.78
CA ALA A 176 7.72 4.95 4.99
C ALA A 176 6.46 5.82 5.14
N ASP A 177 5.79 6.15 4.05
CA ASP A 177 4.61 7.01 4.03
C ASP A 177 3.29 6.26 4.20
N ILE A 178 3.25 4.95 3.96
CA ILE A 178 2.03 4.13 4.09
C ILE A 178 1.52 4.13 5.53
N ASN A 179 2.42 4.10 6.50
CA ASN A 179 2.08 4.07 7.93
C ASN A 179 1.75 5.44 8.53
N LYS A 180 2.02 6.53 7.81
CA LYS A 180 1.70 7.89 8.25
C LYS A 180 0.22 8.20 8.03
N LEU A 181 -0.29 9.14 8.84
CA LEU A 181 -1.61 9.71 8.61
C LEU A 181 -1.62 10.46 7.28
N GLY A 182 -2.73 10.40 6.57
CA GLY A 182 -2.86 11.05 5.28
C GLY A 182 -4.29 11.05 4.76
N MET A 183 -4.46 11.45 3.51
CA MET A 183 -5.73 11.33 2.81
C MET A 183 -5.55 10.88 1.36
N SER A 184 -6.56 10.21 0.85
CA SER A 184 -6.79 10.06 -0.58
C SER A 184 -7.76 11.16 -1.01
N LEU A 185 -7.38 11.98 -1.97
CA LEU A 185 -8.24 13.00 -2.56
C LEU A 185 -8.54 12.60 -4.01
N ASN A 186 -9.78 12.22 -4.28
CA ASN A 186 -10.22 11.69 -5.58
C ASN A 186 -9.31 10.53 -6.08
N GLY A 187 -8.96 9.60 -5.20
CA GLY A 187 -8.09 8.46 -5.50
C GLY A 187 -6.58 8.72 -5.32
N TYR A 188 -6.12 9.97 -5.32
CA TYR A 188 -4.70 10.30 -5.19
C TYR A 188 -4.26 10.36 -3.73
N LEU A 189 -3.25 9.57 -3.38
CA LEU A 189 -2.70 9.51 -2.02
C LEU A 189 -1.83 10.71 -1.68
N HIS A 190 -2.08 11.26 -0.51
CA HIS A 190 -1.29 12.33 0.09
C HIS A 190 -0.97 11.98 1.55
N VAL A 191 0.23 12.28 1.99
CA VAL A 191 0.69 12.11 3.38
C VAL A 191 0.70 13.45 4.08
N PHE A 192 0.16 13.49 5.30
CA PHE A 192 0.26 14.68 6.13
C PHE A 192 1.65 14.79 6.76
N GLN A 193 2.24 15.96 6.69
CA GLN A 193 3.48 16.25 7.41
C GLN A 193 3.19 16.53 8.88
N ASN A 194 2.01 17.09 9.18
CA ASN A 194 1.62 17.47 10.52
C ASN A 194 0.14 17.12 10.74
N ALA A 195 -0.10 15.95 11.32
CA ALA A 195 -1.43 15.49 11.69
C ALA A 195 -1.36 14.57 12.90
N PHE A 196 -2.44 14.52 13.67
CA PHE A 196 -2.59 13.60 14.79
C PHE A 196 -4.07 13.27 15.02
N ILE A 197 -4.32 12.16 15.69
CA ILE A 197 -5.66 11.82 16.18
C ILE A 197 -5.72 12.29 17.64
N ASP A 198 -6.67 13.16 17.94
CA ASP A 198 -6.86 13.69 19.29
C ASP A 198 -7.50 12.64 20.24
N THR A 199 -7.65 13.00 21.51
CA THR A 199 -8.22 12.13 22.54
C THR A 199 -9.68 11.74 22.28
N ASN A 200 -10.39 12.47 21.42
CA ASN A 200 -11.77 12.18 21.02
C ASN A 200 -11.83 11.30 19.76
N GLY A 201 -10.68 10.90 19.19
CA GLY A 201 -10.60 10.14 17.95
C GLY A 201 -10.79 11.00 16.69
N THR A 202 -10.67 12.32 16.78
CA THR A 202 -10.79 13.24 15.65
C THR A 202 -9.42 13.44 14.99
N LEU A 203 -9.36 13.29 13.69
CA LEU A 203 -8.15 13.57 12.91
C LEU A 203 -7.97 15.09 12.78
N GLN A 204 -6.94 15.60 13.41
CA GLN A 204 -6.48 16.97 13.34
C GLN A 204 -5.38 17.10 12.29
N VAL A 205 -5.53 18.01 11.36
CA VAL A 205 -4.59 18.23 10.24
C VAL A 205 -4.10 19.65 10.27
N SER A 206 -2.83 19.88 10.00
CA SER A 206 -2.33 21.25 9.90
C SER A 206 -2.98 21.98 8.73
N LEU A 207 -3.23 23.27 8.92
CA LEU A 207 -3.81 24.11 7.89
C LEU A 207 -2.91 24.19 6.65
N ASP A 208 -1.60 24.09 6.84
CA ASP A 208 -0.62 24.07 5.77
C ASP A 208 -0.75 22.80 4.93
N ASP A 209 -0.88 21.61 5.58
CA ASP A 209 -1.09 20.34 4.86
C ASP A 209 -2.41 20.37 4.08
N TRP A 210 -3.51 20.83 4.71
CA TRP A 210 -4.77 21.00 4.01
C TRP A 210 -4.61 21.85 2.74
N ASN A 211 -4.09 23.06 2.88
CA ASN A 211 -3.96 23.99 1.76
C ASN A 211 -3.03 23.44 0.67
N THR A 212 -1.92 22.83 1.04
CA THR A 212 -0.95 22.25 0.10
C THR A 212 -1.58 21.11 -0.71
N ILE A 213 -2.28 20.19 -0.04
CA ILE A 213 -2.88 19.03 -0.71
C ILE A 213 -4.04 19.45 -1.58
N LEU A 214 -4.95 20.28 -1.09
CA LEU A 214 -6.10 20.74 -1.89
C LEU A 214 -5.65 21.57 -3.10
N ALA A 215 -4.54 22.31 -2.97
CA ALA A 215 -4.00 23.10 -4.08
C ALA A 215 -3.54 22.23 -5.25
N THR A 216 -3.18 20.97 -5.05
CA THR A 216 -2.78 20.05 -6.12
C THR A 216 -3.88 19.82 -7.16
N GLN A 217 -5.14 19.84 -6.75
CA GLN A 217 -6.30 19.60 -7.63
C GLN A 217 -7.16 20.83 -7.85
N TYR A 218 -7.23 21.75 -6.87
CA TYR A 218 -8.16 22.88 -6.89
C TYR A 218 -7.47 24.25 -6.92
N GLY A 219 -6.15 24.28 -7.00
CA GLY A 219 -5.42 25.53 -6.82
C GLY A 219 -5.76 26.16 -5.46
N ASN A 220 -5.90 27.47 -5.41
CA ASN A 220 -6.18 28.18 -4.15
C ASN A 220 -7.68 28.31 -3.81
N THR A 221 -8.58 27.70 -4.59
CA THR A 221 -10.04 27.89 -4.42
C THR A 221 -10.58 27.24 -3.15
N LYS A 222 -9.91 26.20 -2.63
CA LYS A 222 -10.27 25.49 -1.41
C LYS A 222 -9.39 25.85 -0.21
N ASN A 223 -8.53 26.86 -0.34
CA ASN A 223 -7.67 27.29 0.74
C ASN A 223 -8.47 27.83 1.93
N LEU A 224 -7.99 27.48 3.11
CA LEU A 224 -8.53 27.92 4.39
C LEU A 224 -7.52 28.82 5.09
N THR A 225 -8.01 29.72 5.90
CA THR A 225 -7.23 30.57 6.81
C THR A 225 -7.83 30.51 8.21
N CYS A 226 -7.05 30.72 9.24
CA CYS A 226 -7.55 30.84 10.60
C CYS A 226 -7.45 32.31 11.06
N GLN A 227 -8.59 32.90 11.43
CA GLN A 227 -8.66 34.25 11.97
C GLN A 227 -9.49 34.23 13.25
N ASN A 228 -8.88 34.70 14.36
CA ASN A 228 -9.50 34.70 15.67
C ASN A 228 -10.05 33.34 16.13
N GLY A 229 -9.31 32.25 15.83
CA GLY A 229 -9.68 30.88 16.19
C GLY A 229 -10.78 30.27 15.32
N ILE A 230 -11.17 30.92 14.22
CA ILE A 230 -12.22 30.46 13.32
C ILE A 230 -11.64 30.31 11.91
N ILE A 231 -12.01 29.22 11.24
CA ILE A 231 -11.63 28.94 9.86
C ILE A 231 -12.44 29.82 8.90
N LYS A 232 -11.75 30.34 7.92
CA LYS A 232 -12.34 31.10 6.82
C LYS A 232 -11.82 30.62 5.48
N ASN A 233 -12.67 30.69 4.49
CA ASN A 233 -12.30 30.62 3.08
C ASN A 233 -12.46 32.01 2.46
N ASN A 234 -11.89 32.26 1.29
CA ASN A 234 -12.00 33.54 0.59
C ASN A 234 -13.46 33.94 0.29
N TYR A 235 -14.38 32.99 0.27
CA TYR A 235 -15.79 33.21 -0.13
C TYR A 235 -16.77 33.17 1.06
N PHE A 236 -16.37 32.57 2.20
CA PHE A 236 -17.27 32.39 3.34
C PHE A 236 -16.52 32.20 4.67
N SER A 237 -17.20 32.56 5.77
CA SER A 237 -16.78 32.19 7.12
C SER A 237 -17.39 30.86 7.51
N THR A 238 -16.66 30.03 8.26
CA THR A 238 -17.15 28.78 8.81
C THR A 238 -17.42 28.91 10.31
N ASN A 239 -18.04 27.90 10.90
CA ASN A 239 -18.14 27.78 12.36
C ASN A 239 -17.07 26.81 12.91
N ILE A 240 -16.12 26.40 12.07
CA ILE A 240 -15.07 25.47 12.44
C ILE A 240 -14.03 26.22 13.27
N SER A 241 -13.74 25.72 14.47
CA SER A 241 -12.65 26.23 15.30
C SER A 241 -11.33 25.70 14.82
N CYS A 242 -10.29 26.54 14.91
CA CYS A 242 -8.90 26.11 14.71
C CYS A 242 -8.12 26.27 16.01
N GLU A 243 -7.17 25.38 16.23
CA GLU A 243 -6.30 25.36 17.39
C GLU A 243 -4.87 25.65 16.99
N ASN A 244 -4.18 26.48 17.76
CA ASN A 244 -2.75 26.74 17.56
C ASN A 244 -1.96 25.89 18.57
N ILE A 245 -1.21 24.93 18.07
CA ILE A 245 -0.34 24.06 18.89
C ILE A 245 1.09 24.28 18.41
N ASN A 246 1.93 24.80 19.29
CA ASN A 246 3.35 25.05 19.00
C ASN A 246 3.60 25.88 17.73
N GLY A 247 2.75 26.88 17.48
CA GLY A 247 2.88 27.75 16.31
C GLY A 247 2.27 27.23 15.02
N LYS A 248 1.72 26.01 15.02
CA LYS A 248 0.98 25.44 13.89
C LYS A 248 -0.50 25.45 14.14
N VAL A 249 -1.26 25.81 13.13
CA VAL A 249 -2.72 25.83 13.18
C VAL A 249 -3.26 24.49 12.73
N TYR A 250 -4.10 23.86 13.55
CA TYR A 250 -4.75 22.58 13.25
C TYR A 250 -6.26 22.76 13.10
N ILE A 251 -6.84 21.93 12.25
CA ILE A 251 -8.27 21.89 11.95
C ILE A 251 -8.79 20.44 12.01
N PRO A 252 -10.02 20.23 12.50
CA PRO A 252 -10.66 18.93 12.44
C PRO A 252 -11.00 18.59 10.98
N LEU A 253 -10.33 17.58 10.41
CA LEU A 253 -10.43 17.27 8.98
C LEU A 253 -11.87 17.01 8.53
N ARG A 254 -12.65 16.23 9.29
CA ARG A 254 -14.04 15.89 8.94
C ARG A 254 -14.94 17.13 8.85
N GLU A 255 -14.76 18.08 9.76
CA GLU A 255 -15.54 19.31 9.75
C GLU A 255 -15.16 20.17 8.55
N ALA A 256 -13.87 20.27 8.23
CA ALA A 256 -13.40 20.98 7.05
C ALA A 256 -13.95 20.38 5.75
N VAL A 257 -13.92 19.05 5.61
CA VAL A 257 -14.48 18.33 4.46
C VAL A 257 -15.99 18.58 4.33
N ASN A 258 -16.74 18.40 5.43
CA ASN A 258 -18.18 18.56 5.43
C ASN A 258 -18.62 20.00 5.08
N HIS A 259 -17.79 20.99 5.41
CA HIS A 259 -18.09 22.38 5.12
C HIS A 259 -18.21 22.67 3.61
N PHE A 260 -17.45 21.96 2.78
CA PHE A 260 -17.55 22.14 1.33
C PHE A 260 -18.76 21.44 0.68
N GLY A 261 -19.53 20.65 1.43
CA GLY A 261 -20.85 20.12 1.07
C GLY A 261 -20.92 19.11 -0.08
N HIS A 262 -19.96 19.13 -1.00
CA HIS A 262 -19.86 18.25 -2.15
C HIS A 262 -18.82 17.14 -1.94
N PHE A 263 -17.99 17.25 -0.91
CA PHE A 263 -17.06 16.19 -0.53
C PHE A 263 -17.77 15.12 0.31
N SER A 264 -17.43 13.85 0.06
CA SER A 264 -17.68 12.76 0.99
C SER A 264 -16.38 12.35 1.65
N MET A 265 -16.45 11.83 2.88
CA MET A 265 -15.27 11.35 3.59
C MET A 265 -15.56 10.03 4.29
N GLU A 266 -14.73 9.03 4.01
CA GLU A 266 -14.64 7.78 4.72
C GLU A 266 -13.26 7.61 5.37
N TRP A 267 -13.11 6.64 6.26
CA TRP A 267 -11.84 6.36 6.92
C TRP A 267 -11.35 4.95 6.57
N ASP A 268 -10.28 4.87 5.82
CA ASP A 268 -9.56 3.62 5.60
C ASP A 268 -8.68 3.31 6.82
N LYS A 269 -9.14 2.37 7.64
CA LYS A 269 -8.44 1.96 8.86
C LYS A 269 -7.12 1.25 8.57
N GLN A 270 -7.04 0.53 7.47
CA GLN A 270 -5.87 -0.27 7.10
C GLN A 270 -4.71 0.64 6.71
N MET A 271 -5.00 1.61 5.86
CA MET A 271 -4.03 2.56 5.37
C MET A 271 -3.86 3.80 6.27
N ARG A 272 -4.71 3.96 7.30
CA ARG A 272 -4.77 5.16 8.15
C ARG A 272 -4.94 6.44 7.32
N LYS A 273 -5.80 6.38 6.31
CA LYS A 273 -6.07 7.47 5.37
C LYS A 273 -7.54 7.89 5.42
N ALA A 274 -7.78 9.19 5.32
CA ALA A 274 -9.09 9.70 5.01
C ALA A 274 -9.33 9.59 3.51
N VAL A 275 -10.36 8.89 3.08
CA VAL A 275 -10.76 8.81 1.66
C VAL A 275 -11.77 9.91 1.40
N ILE A 276 -11.40 10.86 0.55
CA ILE A 276 -12.19 12.06 0.24
C ILE A 276 -12.47 12.08 -1.25
N ASP A 277 -13.75 12.03 -1.59
CA ASP A 277 -14.22 12.09 -2.98
C ASP A 277 -15.05 13.36 -3.19
N ASP A 278 -14.74 14.08 -4.25
CA ASP A 278 -15.52 15.23 -4.71
C ASP A 278 -16.65 14.75 -5.62
N LYS A 279 -17.87 14.72 -5.09
CA LYS A 279 -19.07 14.35 -5.85
C LYS A 279 -19.54 15.43 -6.83
N GLY A 280 -18.92 16.60 -6.83
CA GLY A 280 -19.18 17.70 -7.76
C GLY A 280 -18.33 17.65 -9.02
N PHE A 281 -17.30 16.83 -9.08
CA PHE A 281 -16.45 16.65 -10.25
C PHE A 281 -16.93 15.43 -11.06
N SER A 282 -18.02 15.56 -11.80
CA SER A 282 -18.23 14.71 -12.96
C SER A 282 -17.34 15.28 -14.07
N VAL A 283 -16.25 14.62 -14.38
CA VAL A 283 -15.55 14.82 -15.66
C VAL A 283 -16.50 14.28 -16.72
N GLU A 284 -17.19 15.18 -17.46
CA GLU A 284 -17.87 14.85 -18.69
C GLU A 284 -16.86 14.48 -19.81
#